data_7ea49420c9f60110309895501466980b
#
_entry.id   7ea49420c9f60110309895501466980b
#
_cell.length_a   1.000
_cell.length_b   1.000
_cell.length_c   1.000
_cell.angle_alpha   90.00
_cell.angle_beta   90.00
_cell.angle_gamma   90.00
#
_symmetry.space_group_name_H-M   'P 1'
#
loop_
_entity.id
_entity.type
_entity.pdbx_description
1 polymer ?
#
loop_
_entity_poly.entity_id
_entity_poly.type
_entity_poly.pdbx_seq_one_letter_code
_entity_poly.pdbx_strand_id
1 'polypeptide(L)'
;MKLFKFPLESLRTLRRQKERVAQQHYARALAACNTAVAQLQDANRELVAAWETLVIELSDGAAAAQILGRRAWCATLETRRNERQVALNEAHRAAGTAFREMVVAVRDREALDRFCDKSRRAHERDVQREEQKNFDEMAVQMNGANGLLQLAGYEN
;
A
#
# COMPACT_ATOMS: atom_id res chain seq x y z
N MET A 1 -26.82 -18.17 20.84
CA MET A 1 -26.16 -17.55 19.66
C MET A 1 -24.76 -18.10 19.52
N LYS A 2 -24.42 -18.73 18.39
CA LYS A 2 -23.04 -19.18 18.09
C LYS A 2 -22.28 -17.97 17.57
N LEU A 3 -21.23 -17.53 18.28
CA LEU A 3 -20.34 -16.43 17.83
C LEU A 3 -19.61 -16.85 16.55
N PHE A 4 -19.62 -15.96 15.55
CA PHE A 4 -18.84 -16.14 14.32
C PHE A 4 -17.34 -16.13 14.64
N LYS A 5 -16.63 -17.19 14.27
CA LYS A 5 -15.15 -17.26 14.31
C LYS A 5 -14.64 -17.43 12.89
N PHE A 6 -13.83 -16.49 12.44
CA PHE A 6 -13.22 -16.57 11.13
C PHE A 6 -12.03 -17.56 11.16
N PRO A 7 -12.07 -18.66 10.40
CA PRO A 7 -11.03 -19.69 10.49
C PRO A 7 -9.65 -19.22 9.98
N LEU A 8 -9.60 -18.14 9.19
CA LEU A 8 -8.38 -17.58 8.59
C LEU A 8 -7.94 -16.27 9.25
N GLU A 9 -8.32 -16.00 10.51
CA GLU A 9 -7.96 -14.75 11.19
C GLU A 9 -6.44 -14.56 11.32
N SER A 10 -5.69 -15.62 11.57
CA SER A 10 -4.22 -15.59 11.60
C SER A 10 -3.62 -15.19 10.24
N LEU A 11 -4.20 -15.69 9.14
CA LEU A 11 -3.79 -15.32 7.79
C LEU A 11 -4.13 -13.85 7.50
N ARG A 12 -5.28 -13.38 7.95
CA ARG A 12 -5.71 -11.98 7.83
C ARG A 12 -4.74 -11.04 8.53
N THR A 13 -4.32 -11.39 9.74
CA THR A 13 -3.31 -10.64 10.51
C THR A 13 -1.97 -10.61 9.77
N LEU A 14 -1.53 -11.75 9.23
CA LEU A 14 -0.30 -11.84 8.43
C LEU A 14 -0.36 -10.98 7.16
N ARG A 15 -1.51 -10.96 6.44
CA ARG A 15 -1.67 -10.13 5.24
C ARG A 15 -1.63 -8.64 5.57
N ARG A 16 -2.25 -8.21 6.68
CA ARG A 16 -2.15 -6.83 7.17
C ARG A 16 -0.72 -6.43 7.52
N GLN A 17 0.03 -7.34 8.14
CA GLN A 17 1.43 -7.10 8.46
C GLN A 17 2.28 -6.97 7.18
N LYS A 18 2.08 -7.85 6.19
CA LYS A 18 2.77 -7.76 4.89
C LYS A 18 2.48 -6.46 4.15
N GLU A 19 1.23 -6.01 4.16
CA GLU A 19 0.85 -4.72 3.58
C GLU A 19 1.59 -3.56 4.26
N ARG A 20 1.63 -3.51 5.61
CA ARG A 20 2.37 -2.47 6.35
C ARG A 20 3.86 -2.46 5.99
N VAL A 21 4.47 -3.62 5.90
CA VAL A 21 5.90 -3.74 5.50
C VAL A 21 6.11 -3.24 4.08
N ALA A 22 5.25 -3.61 3.14
CA ALA A 22 5.32 -3.15 1.76
C ALA A 22 5.11 -1.64 1.63
N GLN A 23 4.17 -1.05 2.39
CA GLN A 23 3.95 0.40 2.47
C GLN A 23 5.19 1.13 3.01
N GLN A 24 5.82 0.61 4.06
CA GLN A 24 7.06 1.18 4.61
C GLN A 24 8.22 1.08 3.61
N HIS A 25 8.33 -0.04 2.90
CA HIS A 25 9.34 -0.23 1.86
C HIS A 25 9.15 0.78 0.72
N TYR A 26 7.94 0.95 0.23
CA TYR A 26 7.62 1.96 -0.79
C TYR A 26 7.91 3.38 -0.30
N ALA A 27 7.51 3.74 0.92
CA ALA A 27 7.78 5.06 1.48
C ALA A 27 9.29 5.37 1.57
N ARG A 28 10.12 4.39 1.96
CA ARG A 28 11.58 4.53 1.99
C ARG A 28 12.16 4.69 0.58
N ALA A 29 11.70 3.90 -0.38
CA ALA A 29 12.15 3.99 -1.77
C ALA A 29 11.76 5.33 -2.40
N LEU A 30 10.57 5.86 -2.10
CA LEU A 30 10.13 7.17 -2.54
C LEU A 30 10.97 8.29 -1.93
N ALA A 31 11.30 8.22 -0.64
CA ALA A 31 12.18 9.18 0.01
C ALA A 31 13.59 9.17 -0.60
N ALA A 32 14.14 7.99 -0.90
CA ALA A 32 15.43 7.86 -1.59
C ALA A 32 15.38 8.48 -3.00
N CYS A 33 14.29 8.28 -3.73
CA CYS A 33 14.08 8.90 -5.04
C CYS A 33 14.05 10.43 -4.94
N ASN A 34 13.31 11.00 -3.98
CA ASN A 34 13.26 12.45 -3.76
C ASN A 34 14.65 13.03 -3.41
N THR A 35 15.42 12.30 -2.61
CA THR A 35 16.81 12.67 -2.29
C THR A 35 17.68 12.68 -3.55
N ALA A 36 17.56 11.67 -4.42
CA ALA A 36 18.32 11.59 -5.67
C ALA A 36 17.94 12.72 -6.64
N VAL A 37 16.66 13.13 -6.70
CA VAL A 37 16.20 14.29 -7.46
C VAL A 37 16.88 15.56 -6.96
N ALA A 38 16.90 15.80 -5.65
CA ALA A 38 17.54 16.98 -5.06
C ALA A 38 19.04 17.00 -5.37
N GLN A 39 19.73 15.86 -5.23
CA GLN A 39 21.17 15.75 -5.53
C GLN A 39 21.49 16.03 -7.01
N LEU A 40 20.64 15.57 -7.94
CA LEU A 40 20.82 15.90 -9.37
C LEU A 40 20.59 17.38 -9.64
N GLN A 41 19.60 17.99 -9.01
CA GLN A 41 19.35 19.43 -9.14
C GLN A 41 20.52 20.26 -8.62
N ASP A 42 21.11 19.85 -7.49
CA ASP A 42 22.32 20.51 -6.94
C ASP A 42 23.49 20.36 -7.89
N ALA A 43 23.76 19.15 -8.40
CA ALA A 43 24.83 18.92 -9.36
C ALA A 43 24.66 19.73 -10.67
N ASN A 44 23.40 19.87 -11.15
CA ASN A 44 23.12 20.73 -12.30
C ASN A 44 23.39 22.20 -12.00
N ARG A 45 23.01 22.71 -10.82
CA ARG A 45 23.28 24.11 -10.41
C ARG A 45 24.79 24.39 -10.31
N GLU A 46 25.53 23.46 -9.70
CA GLU A 46 27.00 23.57 -9.62
C GLU A 46 27.66 23.62 -11.02
N LEU A 47 27.21 22.76 -11.92
CA LEU A 47 27.72 22.71 -13.29
C LEU A 47 27.42 24.00 -14.06
N VAL A 48 26.18 24.52 -13.98
CA VAL A 48 25.80 25.79 -14.62
C VAL A 48 26.66 26.94 -14.10
N ALA A 49 26.81 27.07 -12.78
CA ALA A 49 27.65 28.12 -12.18
C ALA A 49 29.13 28.03 -12.61
N ALA A 50 29.66 26.80 -12.74
CA ALA A 50 31.03 26.61 -13.23
C ALA A 50 31.19 27.02 -14.70
N TRP A 51 30.23 26.73 -15.55
CA TRP A 51 30.22 27.18 -16.95
C TRP A 51 30.08 28.69 -17.08
N GLU A 52 29.19 29.33 -16.29
CA GLU A 52 29.06 30.79 -16.26
C GLU A 52 30.39 31.45 -15.85
N THR A 53 31.04 30.92 -14.82
CA THR A 53 32.36 31.41 -14.39
C THR A 53 33.40 31.27 -15.50
N LEU A 54 33.45 30.15 -16.20
CA LEU A 54 34.36 29.92 -17.32
C LEU A 54 34.11 30.92 -18.46
N VAL A 55 32.87 31.22 -18.79
CA VAL A 55 32.52 32.21 -19.82
C VAL A 55 32.99 33.61 -19.44
N ILE A 56 32.82 34.03 -18.19
CA ILE A 56 33.26 35.31 -17.67
C ILE A 56 34.81 35.41 -17.76
N GLU A 57 35.52 34.40 -17.24
CA GLU A 57 37.01 34.40 -17.29
C GLU A 57 37.56 34.42 -18.73
N LEU A 58 36.85 33.76 -19.68
CA LEU A 58 37.22 33.84 -21.09
C LEU A 58 37.03 35.24 -21.67
N SER A 59 35.95 35.94 -21.32
CA SER A 59 35.69 37.31 -21.78
C SER A 59 36.67 38.34 -21.19
N ASP A 60 37.13 38.10 -19.96
CA ASP A 60 38.06 38.96 -19.24
C ASP A 60 39.53 38.73 -19.65
N GLY A 61 39.83 37.79 -20.56
CA GLY A 61 41.15 37.51 -21.06
C GLY A 61 42.06 36.79 -20.07
N ALA A 62 41.50 35.89 -19.25
CA ALA A 62 42.25 35.10 -18.27
C ALA A 62 43.37 34.27 -18.90
N ALA A 63 44.41 33.94 -18.13
CA ALA A 63 45.56 33.18 -18.60
C ALA A 63 45.12 31.76 -19.07
N ALA A 64 45.77 31.25 -20.13
CA ALA A 64 45.45 29.95 -20.71
C ALA A 64 45.47 28.79 -19.71
N ALA A 65 46.41 28.77 -18.76
CA ALA A 65 46.50 27.78 -17.71
C ALA A 65 45.25 27.78 -16.77
N GLN A 66 44.74 28.98 -16.46
CA GLN A 66 43.52 29.15 -15.66
C GLN A 66 42.29 28.60 -16.40
N ILE A 67 42.15 28.95 -17.68
CA ILE A 67 41.07 28.45 -18.53
C ILE A 67 41.08 26.91 -18.64
N LEU A 68 42.25 26.29 -18.82
CA LEU A 68 42.42 24.85 -18.86
C LEU A 68 41.98 24.18 -17.53
N GLY A 69 42.37 24.78 -16.39
CA GLY A 69 41.95 24.30 -15.07
C GLY A 69 40.44 24.37 -14.88
N ARG A 70 39.79 25.48 -15.31
CA ARG A 70 38.32 25.62 -15.26
C ARG A 70 37.59 24.61 -16.13
N ARG A 71 38.09 24.36 -17.35
CA ARG A 71 37.52 23.34 -18.24
C ARG A 71 37.62 21.94 -17.63
N ALA A 72 38.76 21.59 -17.03
CA ALA A 72 38.92 20.31 -16.33
C ALA A 72 37.95 20.18 -15.16
N TRP A 73 37.70 21.27 -14.43
CA TRP A 73 36.69 21.30 -13.37
C TRP A 73 35.28 21.10 -13.90
N CYS A 74 34.87 21.77 -14.98
CA CYS A 74 33.57 21.56 -15.62
C CYS A 74 33.41 20.10 -16.06
N ALA A 75 34.41 19.48 -16.66
CA ALA A 75 34.36 18.05 -17.04
C ALA A 75 34.15 17.12 -15.82
N THR A 76 34.77 17.44 -14.67
CA THR A 76 34.56 16.71 -13.42
C THR A 76 33.12 16.83 -12.93
N LEU A 77 32.55 18.05 -13.00
CA LEU A 77 31.15 18.30 -12.61
C LEU A 77 30.15 17.61 -13.56
N GLU A 78 30.45 17.58 -14.86
CA GLU A 78 29.64 16.80 -15.83
C GLU A 78 29.63 15.32 -15.48
N THR A 79 30.77 14.74 -15.16
CA THR A 79 30.84 13.33 -14.71
C THR A 79 30.00 13.11 -13.47
N ARG A 80 30.15 13.97 -12.44
CA ARG A 80 29.34 13.91 -11.22
C ARG A 80 27.85 14.03 -11.50
N ARG A 81 27.43 14.94 -12.34
CA ARG A 81 26.02 15.10 -12.74
C ARG A 81 25.50 13.85 -13.44
N ASN A 82 26.29 13.22 -14.32
CA ASN A 82 25.92 12.00 -15.00
C ASN A 82 25.77 10.82 -14.02
N GLU A 83 26.65 10.69 -13.02
CA GLU A 83 26.53 9.71 -11.95
C GLU A 83 25.24 9.91 -11.14
N ARG A 84 24.88 11.17 -10.82
CA ARG A 84 23.63 11.49 -10.13
C ARG A 84 22.38 11.15 -10.97
N GLN A 85 22.48 11.33 -12.29
CA GLN A 85 21.40 10.92 -13.20
C GLN A 85 21.21 9.41 -13.21
N VAL A 86 22.30 8.63 -13.20
CA VAL A 86 22.22 7.15 -13.11
C VAL A 86 21.60 6.74 -11.77
N ALA A 87 22.07 7.33 -10.66
CA ALA A 87 21.53 7.05 -9.33
C ALA A 87 20.03 7.38 -9.23
N LEU A 88 19.56 8.46 -9.84
CA LEU A 88 18.13 8.79 -9.91
C LEU A 88 17.34 7.74 -10.68
N ASN A 89 17.87 7.29 -11.83
CA ASN A 89 17.20 6.25 -12.62
C ASN A 89 17.06 4.92 -11.86
N GLU A 90 18.08 4.56 -11.06
CA GLU A 90 18.04 3.39 -10.20
C GLU A 90 17.02 3.55 -9.07
N ALA A 91 17.00 4.71 -8.41
CA ALA A 91 16.03 5.02 -7.35
C ALA A 91 14.58 4.99 -7.88
N HIS A 92 14.34 5.50 -9.08
CA HIS A 92 13.02 5.42 -9.74
C HIS A 92 12.61 3.97 -10.02
N ARG A 93 13.52 3.12 -10.49
CA ARG A 93 13.23 1.70 -10.72
C ARG A 93 12.90 0.98 -9.40
N ALA A 94 13.68 1.26 -8.35
CA ALA A 94 13.44 0.70 -7.01
C ALA A 94 12.09 1.13 -6.44
N ALA A 95 11.72 2.42 -6.55
CA ALA A 95 10.42 2.94 -6.12
C ALA A 95 9.27 2.29 -6.92
N GLY A 96 9.42 2.13 -8.23
CA GLY A 96 8.43 1.46 -9.08
C GLY A 96 8.23 -0.02 -8.73
N THR A 97 9.30 -0.72 -8.34
CA THR A 97 9.20 -2.12 -7.88
C THR A 97 8.51 -2.20 -6.54
N ALA A 98 8.92 -1.38 -5.56
CA ALA A 98 8.30 -1.33 -4.23
C ALA A 98 6.80 -0.94 -4.31
N PHE A 99 6.43 -0.06 -5.23
CA PHE A 99 5.02 0.28 -5.48
C PHE A 99 4.21 -0.93 -5.96
N ARG A 100 4.73 -1.70 -6.92
CA ARG A 100 4.05 -2.91 -7.41
C ARG A 100 3.87 -3.94 -6.30
N GLU A 101 4.89 -4.16 -5.49
CA GLU A 101 4.82 -5.06 -4.32
C GLU A 101 3.76 -4.61 -3.31
N MET A 102 3.69 -3.31 -3.02
CA MET A 102 2.67 -2.73 -2.16
C MET A 102 1.26 -2.96 -2.72
N VAL A 103 1.04 -2.72 -4.02
CA VAL A 103 -0.26 -2.94 -4.67
C VAL A 103 -0.69 -4.41 -4.58
N VAL A 104 0.23 -5.35 -4.76
CA VAL A 104 -0.06 -6.79 -4.58
C VAL A 104 -0.45 -7.10 -3.14
N ALA A 105 0.29 -6.59 -2.16
CA ALA A 105 -0.01 -6.81 -0.74
C ALA A 105 -1.38 -6.23 -0.33
N VAL A 106 -1.76 -5.06 -0.86
CA VAL A 106 -3.09 -4.45 -0.65
C VAL A 106 -4.18 -5.34 -1.23
N ARG A 107 -4.04 -5.80 -2.48
CA ARG A 107 -5.02 -6.68 -3.14
C ARG A 107 -5.22 -8.01 -2.39
N ASP A 108 -4.13 -8.59 -1.92
CA ASP A 108 -4.16 -9.84 -1.14
C ASP A 108 -4.92 -9.67 0.17
N ARG A 109 -4.69 -8.57 0.90
CA ARG A 109 -5.44 -8.24 2.12
C ARG A 109 -6.91 -8.02 1.81
N GLU A 110 -7.24 -7.22 0.79
CA GLU A 110 -8.62 -6.93 0.41
C GLU A 110 -9.39 -8.17 -0.01
N ALA A 111 -8.76 -9.07 -0.76
CA ALA A 111 -9.39 -10.33 -1.14
C ALA A 111 -9.79 -11.16 0.08
N LEU A 112 -8.91 -11.22 1.09
CA LEU A 112 -9.19 -11.95 2.33
C LEU A 112 -10.23 -11.25 3.20
N ASP A 113 -10.24 -9.91 3.26
CA ASP A 113 -11.26 -9.14 3.97
C ASP A 113 -12.65 -9.36 3.33
N ARG A 114 -12.76 -9.33 1.99
CA ARG A 114 -14.01 -9.65 1.27
C ARG A 114 -14.48 -11.08 1.54
N PHE A 115 -13.56 -12.04 1.62
CA PHE A 115 -13.91 -13.42 1.97
C PHE A 115 -14.42 -13.54 3.41
N CYS A 116 -13.80 -12.85 4.35
CA CYS A 116 -14.24 -12.77 5.74
C CYS A 116 -15.66 -12.20 5.84
N ASP A 117 -15.92 -11.08 5.14
CA ASP A 117 -17.25 -10.45 5.13
C ASP A 117 -18.33 -11.34 4.50
N LYS A 118 -17.98 -12.05 3.42
CA LYS A 118 -18.89 -13.02 2.80
C LYS A 118 -19.24 -14.17 3.75
N SER A 119 -18.23 -14.71 4.43
CA SER A 119 -18.40 -15.81 5.40
C SER A 119 -19.24 -15.37 6.61
N ARG A 120 -19.02 -14.15 7.11
CA ARG A 120 -19.81 -13.57 8.20
C ARG A 120 -21.27 -13.43 7.80
N ARG A 121 -21.57 -12.86 6.64
CA ARG A 121 -22.93 -12.70 6.12
C ARG A 121 -23.64 -14.06 5.88
N ALA A 122 -22.89 -15.09 5.49
CA ALA A 122 -23.43 -16.44 5.36
C ALA A 122 -23.83 -16.98 6.73
N HIS A 123 -22.93 -16.89 7.73
CA HIS A 123 -23.20 -17.31 9.09
C HIS A 123 -24.42 -16.58 9.71
N GLU A 124 -24.51 -15.25 9.54
CA GLU A 124 -25.66 -14.46 10.02
C GLU A 124 -26.98 -14.95 9.42
N ARG A 125 -27.01 -15.26 8.11
CA ARG A 125 -28.20 -15.82 7.45
C ARG A 125 -28.57 -17.20 7.96
N ASP A 126 -27.57 -18.03 8.25
CA ASP A 126 -27.84 -19.38 8.79
C ASP A 126 -28.36 -19.29 10.22
N VAL A 127 -27.83 -18.40 11.04
CA VAL A 127 -28.36 -18.13 12.40
C VAL A 127 -29.83 -17.66 12.33
N GLN A 128 -30.13 -16.70 11.45
CA GLN A 128 -31.52 -16.22 11.28
C GLN A 128 -32.48 -17.34 10.83
N ARG A 129 -32.02 -18.23 9.94
CA ARG A 129 -32.81 -19.38 9.51
C ARG A 129 -33.06 -20.39 10.66
N GLU A 130 -32.04 -20.64 11.49
CA GLU A 130 -32.19 -21.49 12.67
C GLU A 130 -33.15 -20.86 13.68
N GLU A 131 -33.06 -19.57 13.94
CA GLU A 131 -33.97 -18.84 14.82
C GLU A 131 -35.41 -18.90 14.29
N GLN A 132 -35.61 -18.65 12.99
CA GLN A 132 -36.95 -18.76 12.38
C GLN A 132 -37.56 -20.17 12.53
N LYS A 133 -36.78 -21.22 12.27
CA LYS A 133 -37.22 -22.59 12.47
C LYS A 133 -37.66 -22.86 13.91
N ASN A 134 -36.87 -22.40 14.89
CA ASN A 134 -37.19 -22.54 16.30
C ASN A 134 -38.51 -21.82 16.68
N PHE A 135 -38.74 -20.63 16.12
CA PHE A 135 -40.00 -19.89 16.31
C PHE A 135 -41.18 -20.63 15.67
N ASP A 136 -41.01 -21.13 14.45
CA ASP A 136 -42.05 -21.90 13.75
C ASP A 136 -42.40 -23.18 14.51
N GLU A 137 -41.42 -23.91 15.05
CA GLU A 137 -41.61 -25.09 15.87
C GLU A 137 -42.37 -24.79 17.19
N MET A 138 -41.99 -23.70 17.88
CA MET A 138 -42.68 -23.24 19.08
C MET A 138 -44.15 -22.86 18.77
N ALA A 139 -44.38 -22.15 17.66
CA ALA A 139 -45.76 -21.80 17.25
C ALA A 139 -46.64 -23.03 16.96
N VAL A 140 -46.09 -24.06 16.31
CA VAL A 140 -46.77 -25.31 16.06
C VAL A 140 -47.12 -26.04 17.37
N GLN A 141 -46.15 -26.08 18.31
CA GLN A 141 -46.40 -26.73 19.63
C GLN A 141 -47.46 -25.98 20.44
N MET A 142 -47.45 -24.64 20.46
CA MET A 142 -48.47 -23.84 21.14
C MET A 142 -49.86 -24.02 20.54
N ASN A 143 -49.99 -24.09 19.21
CA ASN A 143 -51.26 -24.31 18.54
C ASN A 143 -51.78 -25.73 18.75
N GLY A 144 -50.88 -26.72 18.76
CA GLY A 144 -51.25 -28.11 19.09
C GLY A 144 -51.74 -28.27 20.52
N ALA A 145 -51.10 -27.63 21.49
CA ALA A 145 -51.55 -27.63 22.90
C ALA A 145 -52.93 -26.96 23.09
N ASN A 146 -53.14 -25.80 22.41
CA ASN A 146 -54.44 -25.12 22.45
C ASN A 146 -55.57 -25.93 21.78
N GLY A 147 -55.29 -26.68 20.72
CA GLY A 147 -56.26 -27.58 20.08
C GLY A 147 -56.64 -28.72 20.98
N LEU A 148 -55.76 -29.32 21.75
CA LEU A 148 -56.02 -30.35 22.72
C LEU A 148 -56.87 -29.88 23.91
N LEU A 149 -56.61 -28.63 24.39
CA LEU A 149 -57.42 -28.03 25.47
C LEU A 149 -58.88 -27.72 25.02
N GLN A 150 -59.07 -27.33 23.77
CA GLN A 150 -60.41 -27.11 23.22
C GLN A 150 -61.20 -28.41 23.07
N LEU A 151 -60.56 -29.52 22.69
CA LEU A 151 -61.23 -30.86 22.61
C LEU A 151 -61.56 -31.39 23.98
N ALA A 152 -60.77 -31.18 25.01
CA ALA A 152 -61.03 -31.60 26.39
C ALA A 152 -62.10 -30.75 27.08
N GLY A 153 -62.43 -29.56 26.58
CA GLY A 153 -63.54 -28.72 27.12
C GLY A 153 -64.94 -29.03 26.62
N TYR A 154 -65.14 -29.97 25.67
CA TYR A 154 -66.40 -30.35 25.12
C TYR A 154 -67.02 -31.66 25.74
N GLU A 155 -66.33 -32.25 26.74
CA GLU A 155 -66.83 -33.48 27.44
C GLU A 155 -67.40 -33.18 28.84
N ASN A 156 -68.06 -32.07 29.06
CA ASN A 156 -68.80 -31.81 30.30
C ASN A 156 -70.23 -31.31 29.99
#